data_c7236767ff9dd2c426ce646457c35dd2
#
_entry.id   c7236767ff9dd2c426ce646457c35dd2
#
_cell.length_a   1.000
_cell.length_b   1.000
_cell.length_c   1.000
_cell.angle_alpha   90.00
_cell.angle_beta   90.00
_cell.angle_gamma   90.00
#
_symmetry.space_group_name_H-M   'P 1'
#
loop_
_entity.id
_entity.type
_entity.pdbx_description
1 polymer ?
#
loop_
_entity_poly.entity_id
_entity_poly.type
_entity_poly.pdbx_seq_one_letter_code
_entity_poly.pdbx_strand_id
1 'polypeptide(L)'
;MTAGTMTYACDGGRTLAVTYGRENDEDIITINPTGRGDEMLISFPVAEGLQYSWPSDGSYHVWALKGGTGTLSYRDGERGITTPVLTNCRA
;
A
#
# COMPACT_ATOMS: atom_id res chain seq x y z
N MET A 1 16.31 -13.92 -1.49
CA MET A 1 15.18 -12.99 -1.54
C MET A 1 15.60 -11.59 -1.15
N THR A 2 15.21 -10.63 -1.89
CA THR A 2 15.66 -9.25 -1.67
C THR A 2 14.51 -8.39 -1.19
N ALA A 3 14.75 -7.63 -0.14
CA ALA A 3 13.88 -6.54 0.27
C ALA A 3 14.46 -5.25 -0.28
N GLY A 4 13.62 -4.34 -0.72
CA GLY A 4 14.06 -3.07 -1.23
C GLY A 4 13.02 -2.00 -1.02
N THR A 5 13.48 -0.77 -0.84
CA THR A 5 12.61 0.38 -0.66
C THR A 5 12.53 1.16 -1.95
N MET A 6 11.30 1.45 -2.39
CA MET A 6 11.04 2.33 -3.51
C MET A 6 10.32 3.57 -3.02
N THR A 7 10.78 4.72 -3.47
CA THR A 7 10.12 5.98 -3.14
C THR A 7 9.26 6.40 -4.32
N TYR A 8 7.97 6.60 -4.07
CA TYR A 8 7.01 7.00 -5.08
C TYR A 8 6.68 8.47 -4.93
N ALA A 9 6.64 9.16 -6.05
CA ALA A 9 6.14 10.54 -6.11
C ALA A 9 4.67 10.51 -6.50
N CYS A 10 3.85 11.10 -5.68
CA CYS A 10 2.39 11.09 -5.84
C CYS A 10 1.87 12.50 -6.16
N ASP A 11 0.60 12.61 -6.50
CA ASP A 11 -0.03 13.90 -6.75
C ASP A 11 0.09 14.82 -5.53
N GLY A 12 0.11 16.11 -5.78
CA GLY A 12 0.21 17.12 -4.73
C GLY A 12 1.61 17.27 -4.13
N GLY A 13 2.65 16.79 -4.83
CA GLY A 13 4.02 16.87 -4.34
C GLY A 13 4.31 15.95 -3.17
N ARG A 14 3.48 14.95 -2.94
CA ARG A 14 3.64 14.01 -1.83
C ARG A 14 4.47 12.81 -2.25
N THR A 15 5.10 12.19 -1.28
CA THR A 15 5.90 10.99 -1.54
C THR A 15 5.53 9.88 -0.57
N LEU A 16 5.77 8.65 -0.99
CA LEU A 16 5.57 7.47 -0.17
C LEU A 16 6.72 6.50 -0.37
N ALA A 17 7.36 6.10 0.71
CA ALA A 17 8.36 5.04 0.67
C ALA A 17 7.67 3.71 0.94
N VAL A 18 7.88 2.74 0.05
CA VAL A 18 7.30 1.41 0.16
C VAL A 18 8.45 0.42 0.20
N THR A 19 8.57 -0.31 1.29
CA THR A 19 9.58 -1.36 1.43
C THR A 19 8.96 -2.69 1.09
N TYR A 20 9.44 -3.30 0.01
CA TYR A 20 8.96 -4.59 -0.45
C TYR A 20 9.79 -5.70 0.20
N GLY A 21 9.12 -6.75 0.61
CA GLY A 21 9.78 -7.88 1.23
C GLY A 21 8.94 -9.14 1.10
N ARG A 22 9.39 -10.17 1.78
CA ARG A 22 8.70 -11.46 1.79
C ARG A 22 8.84 -12.09 3.15
N GLU A 23 7.74 -12.62 3.66
CA GLU A 23 7.69 -13.25 4.98
C GLU A 23 6.74 -14.43 4.93
N ASN A 24 7.17 -15.58 5.42
CA ASN A 24 6.37 -16.82 5.43
C ASN A 24 5.75 -17.15 4.07
N ASP A 25 6.54 -16.99 2.99
CA ASP A 25 6.12 -17.22 1.61
C ASP A 25 5.04 -16.26 1.11
N GLU A 26 4.81 -15.17 1.82
CA GLU A 26 3.89 -14.12 1.38
C GLU A 26 4.66 -12.85 1.03
N ASP A 27 4.26 -12.21 -0.05
CA ASP A 27 4.79 -10.90 -0.38
C ASP A 27 4.17 -9.88 0.55
N ILE A 28 5.02 -9.04 1.13
CA ILE A 28 4.57 -8.01 2.07
C ILE A 28 5.16 -6.68 1.67
N ILE A 29 4.53 -5.62 2.15
CA ILE A 29 5.12 -4.27 2.11
C ILE A 29 5.05 -3.65 3.49
N THR A 30 5.98 -2.72 3.74
CA THR A 30 5.96 -1.88 4.91
C THR A 30 5.89 -0.43 4.44
N ILE A 31 4.94 0.31 4.95
CA ILE A 31 4.73 1.72 4.62
C ILE A 31 4.59 2.53 5.90
N ASN A 32 4.82 3.83 5.79
CA ASN A 32 4.64 4.75 6.91
C ASN A 32 3.94 6.01 6.39
N PRO A 33 2.64 5.91 6.05
CA PRO A 33 1.94 7.02 5.41
C PRO A 33 1.63 8.19 6.33
N THR A 34 1.59 7.95 7.64
CA THR A 34 1.23 8.99 8.61
C THR A 34 2.42 9.60 9.33
N GLY A 35 3.61 9.00 9.18
CA GLY A 35 4.79 9.39 9.92
C GLY A 35 4.81 8.95 11.37
N ARG A 36 3.82 8.17 11.81
CA ARG A 36 3.68 7.74 13.20
C ARG A 36 4.22 6.35 13.49
N GLY A 37 4.50 5.59 12.46
CA GLY A 37 5.00 4.25 12.60
C GLY A 37 4.76 3.45 11.34
N ASP A 38 5.40 2.33 11.25
CA ASP A 38 5.31 1.47 10.08
C ASP A 38 4.04 0.64 10.11
N GLU A 39 3.42 0.46 8.94
CA GLU A 39 2.32 -0.47 8.73
C GLU A 39 2.77 -1.54 7.77
N MET A 40 2.48 -2.79 8.11
CA MET A 40 2.74 -3.92 7.23
C MET A 40 1.45 -4.32 6.53
N LEU A 41 1.53 -4.52 5.22
CA LEU A 41 0.42 -5.01 4.41
C LEU A 41 0.86 -6.26 3.67
N ILE A 42 -0.07 -7.15 3.40
CA ILE A 42 0.22 -8.40 2.69
C ILE A 42 -0.46 -8.39 1.33
N SER A 43 0.10 -9.16 0.40
CA SER A 43 -0.45 -9.22 -0.95
C SER A 43 -1.80 -9.95 -0.96
N PHE A 44 -2.69 -9.44 -1.80
CA PHE A 44 -3.99 -10.06 -2.06
C PHE A 44 -4.12 -10.34 -3.54
N PRO A 45 -4.70 -11.48 -3.91
CA PRO A 45 -4.95 -11.76 -5.32
C PRO A 45 -6.01 -10.80 -5.89
N VAL A 46 -5.68 -10.18 -7.03
CA VAL A 46 -6.59 -9.32 -7.76
C VAL A 46 -6.51 -9.68 -9.24
N ALA A 47 -7.53 -9.27 -10.00
CA ALA A 47 -7.60 -9.60 -11.43
C ALA A 47 -6.49 -8.92 -12.22
N GLU A 48 -6.12 -7.71 -11.87
CA GLU A 48 -5.09 -6.94 -12.55
C GLU A 48 -4.18 -6.24 -11.55
N GLY A 49 -2.88 -6.19 -11.86
CA GLY A 49 -1.91 -5.48 -11.02
C GLY A 49 -1.60 -6.20 -9.72
N LEU A 50 -1.18 -5.43 -8.74
CA LEU A 50 -0.83 -5.90 -7.41
C LEU A 50 -1.61 -5.11 -6.37
N GLN A 51 -2.04 -5.77 -5.32
CA GLN A 51 -2.71 -5.10 -4.21
C GLN A 51 -2.18 -5.66 -2.89
N TYR A 52 -1.94 -4.76 -1.96
CA TYR A 52 -1.52 -5.09 -0.61
C TYR A 52 -2.49 -4.46 0.37
N SER A 53 -2.96 -5.25 1.32
CA SER A 53 -3.91 -4.79 2.34
C SER A 53 -3.74 -5.64 3.60
N TRP A 54 -4.58 -5.38 4.58
CA TRP A 54 -4.55 -6.14 5.83
C TRP A 54 -5.86 -6.93 5.97
N PRO A 55 -5.81 -8.25 6.25
CA PRO A 55 -7.03 -9.05 6.38
C PRO A 55 -7.69 -8.79 7.74
N SER A 56 -8.49 -7.76 7.80
CA SER A 56 -9.14 -7.32 9.03
C SER A 56 -10.52 -6.76 8.73
N ASP A 57 -11.42 -6.84 9.70
CA ASP A 57 -12.73 -6.19 9.61
C ASP A 57 -12.64 -4.72 10.03
N GLY A 58 -11.50 -4.29 10.52
CA GLY A 58 -11.29 -2.92 10.95
C GLY A 58 -10.85 -2.00 9.82
N SER A 59 -10.20 -0.92 10.19
CA SER A 59 -9.68 0.07 9.25
C SER A 59 -8.22 -0.21 8.94
N TYR A 60 -7.83 -0.02 7.68
CA TYR A 60 -6.47 -0.25 7.23
C TYR A 60 -6.18 0.47 5.92
N HIS A 61 -4.90 0.60 5.58
CA HIS A 61 -4.51 1.15 4.29
C HIS A 61 -4.47 0.05 3.22
N VAL A 62 -4.66 0.45 1.97
CA VAL A 62 -4.57 -0.43 0.80
C VAL A 62 -3.61 0.21 -0.21
N TRP A 63 -2.60 -0.55 -0.62
CA TRP A 63 -1.66 -0.12 -1.65
C TRP A 63 -1.93 -0.93 -2.92
N ALA A 64 -2.31 -0.25 -3.98
CA ALA A 64 -2.62 -0.90 -5.26
C ALA A 64 -1.71 -0.36 -6.36
N LEU A 65 -1.12 -1.27 -7.11
CA LEU A 65 -0.26 -0.95 -8.26
C LEU A 65 -0.89 -1.50 -9.53
N LYS A 66 -0.95 -0.65 -10.55
CA LYS A 66 -1.43 -1.06 -11.87
C LYS A 66 -0.68 -0.26 -12.93
N GLY A 67 0.00 -0.95 -13.84
CA GLY A 67 0.72 -0.31 -14.93
C GLY A 67 1.80 0.67 -14.48
N GLY A 68 2.47 0.40 -13.38
CA GLY A 68 3.52 1.26 -12.84
C GLY A 68 3.01 2.44 -12.02
N THR A 69 1.70 2.56 -11.86
CA THR A 69 1.08 3.63 -11.07
C THR A 69 0.48 3.05 -9.79
N GLY A 70 0.75 3.68 -8.65
CA GLY A 70 0.25 3.25 -7.37
C GLY A 70 -0.79 4.20 -6.80
N THR A 71 -1.69 3.64 -6.00
CA THR A 71 -2.68 4.39 -5.25
C THR A 71 -2.71 3.86 -3.83
N LEU A 72 -2.56 4.76 -2.86
CA LEU A 72 -2.74 4.43 -1.46
C LEU A 72 -4.12 4.89 -1.04
N SER A 73 -4.92 3.95 -0.52
CA SER A 73 -6.27 4.24 -0.04
C SER A 73 -6.38 3.88 1.43
N TYR A 74 -7.34 4.47 2.09
CA TYR A 74 -7.68 4.13 3.47
C TYR A 74 -9.08 3.54 3.50
N ARG A 75 -9.19 2.33 4.06
CA ARG A 75 -10.47 1.69 4.25
C ARG A 75 -10.96 1.93 5.67
N ASP A 76 -12.12 2.56 5.77
CA ASP A 76 -12.81 2.76 7.04
C ASP A 76 -13.74 1.57 7.27
N GLY A 77 -13.37 0.70 8.21
CA GLY A 77 -14.10 -0.51 8.49
C GLY A 77 -15.47 -0.29 9.12
N GLU A 78 -15.66 0.85 9.79
CA GLU A 78 -16.97 1.16 10.39
C GLU A 78 -17.99 1.59 9.36
N ARG A 79 -17.55 2.31 8.33
CA ARG A 79 -18.42 2.82 7.28
C ARG A 79 -18.45 1.95 6.05
N GLY A 80 -17.48 1.05 5.91
CA GLY A 80 -17.31 0.25 4.70
C GLY A 80 -16.92 1.09 3.48
N ILE A 81 -16.23 2.20 3.68
CA ILE A 81 -15.85 3.13 2.64
C ILE A 81 -14.33 3.11 2.47
N THR A 82 -13.88 3.07 1.22
CA THR A 82 -12.46 3.19 0.88
C THR A 82 -12.24 4.52 0.17
N THR A 83 -11.32 5.32 0.69
CA THR A 83 -11.04 6.65 0.17
C THR A 83 -9.58 6.75 -0.27
N PRO A 84 -9.29 7.26 -1.48
CA PRO A 84 -7.91 7.48 -1.89
C PRO A 84 -7.21 8.51 -0.99
N VAL A 85 -5.98 8.20 -0.62
CA VAL A 85 -5.14 9.07 0.20
C VAL A 85 -4.03 9.68 -0.65
N LEU A 86 -3.36 8.85 -1.45
CA LEU A 86 -2.32 9.27 -2.37
C LEU A 86 -2.61 8.64 -3.73
N THR A 87 -2.58 9.45 -4.79
CA THR A 87 -2.91 9.01 -6.14
C THR A 87 -1.77 9.29 -7.11
N ASN A 88 -1.79 8.58 -8.24
CA ASN A 88 -0.78 8.72 -9.30
C ASN A 88 0.65 8.60 -8.78
N CYS A 89 0.87 7.65 -7.89
CA CYS A 89 2.19 7.42 -7.32
C CYS A 89 3.07 6.68 -8.31
N ARG A 90 4.23 7.24 -8.61
CA ARG A 90 5.20 6.65 -9.54
C ARG A 90 6.60 6.69 -8.95
N ALA A 91 7.33 5.62 -9.19
CA ALA A 91 8.73 5.54 -8.77
C ALA A 91 9.66 6.33 -9.68
#